data_5276abf49a89408d03e6280150a6a093
#
_entry.id   5276abf49a89408d03e6280150a6a093
#
_cell.length_a   1.000
_cell.length_b   1.000
_cell.length_c   1.000
_cell.angle_alpha   90.00
_cell.angle_beta   90.00
_cell.angle_gamma   90.00
#
_symmetry.space_group_name_H-M   'P 1'
#
loop_
_entity.id
_entity.type
_entity.pdbx_description
1 polymer ?
#
loop_
_entity_poly.entity_id
_entity_poly.type
_entity_poly.pdbx_seq_one_letter_code
_entity_poly.pdbx_strand_id
1 'polypeptide(L)'
;AGLRGRGGAGFPTGVKWELAAEEPRDTKLVICNADEGDPGAYMDRTILESNPHQVLEGIIACAYAVGAHKAIVYIRAEYPLAVRIVTAAIHQAQALGLIGKNILGSSFDIEIEVFQGSGAFVCGEETALISSIEGLRGMPIQRPPYPAKRGLWGNPTIINNVKTLASVPPILKNGAAWYKQIGTENSPGTAIFSVVGDVT
;
A
#
# COMPACT_ATOMS: atom_id res chain seq x y z
N ALA A 1 -10.92 4.15 13.48
CA ALA A 1 -11.81 3.61 12.44
C ALA A 1 -11.91 2.08 12.50
N GLY A 2 -10.88 1.39 12.94
CA GLY A 2 -10.86 -0.07 12.97
C GLY A 2 -10.55 -0.72 11.61
N LEU A 3 -9.97 0.03 10.66
CA LEU A 3 -9.57 -0.53 9.37
C LEU A 3 -8.58 -1.68 9.57
N ARG A 4 -8.92 -2.83 9.01
CA ARG A 4 -8.05 -3.99 8.94
C ARG A 4 -7.45 -4.13 7.54
N GLY A 5 -6.24 -4.69 7.45
CA GLY A 5 -5.58 -4.97 6.17
C GLY A 5 -6.46 -5.80 5.23
N ARG A 6 -6.50 -5.42 3.97
CA ARG A 6 -7.31 -6.05 2.89
C ARG A 6 -6.48 -6.98 2.00
N GLY A 7 -5.23 -7.26 2.38
CA GLY A 7 -4.35 -8.19 1.68
C GLY A 7 -4.43 -9.64 2.16
N GLY A 8 -5.38 -9.98 3.04
CA GLY A 8 -5.63 -11.35 3.51
C GLY A 8 -5.40 -11.55 5.02
N ALA A 9 -4.33 -11.02 5.61
CA ALA A 9 -4.00 -11.23 7.02
C ALA A 9 -4.92 -10.48 8.02
N GLY A 10 -5.59 -9.41 7.59
CA GLY A 10 -6.54 -8.68 8.43
C GLY A 10 -5.92 -7.98 9.65
N PHE A 11 -4.62 -7.73 9.67
CA PHE A 11 -3.97 -7.04 10.78
C PHE A 11 -4.48 -5.59 10.90
N PRO A 12 -4.69 -5.06 12.12
CA PRO A 12 -5.17 -3.68 12.30
C PRO A 12 -4.20 -2.66 11.69
N THR A 13 -4.69 -1.89 10.71
CA THR A 13 -3.85 -0.97 9.93
C THR A 13 -3.23 0.13 10.78
N GLY A 14 -4.02 0.74 11.67
CA GLY A 14 -3.53 1.81 12.56
C GLY A 14 -2.43 1.32 13.50
N VAL A 15 -2.58 0.15 14.09
CA VAL A 15 -1.53 -0.46 14.95
C VAL A 15 -0.25 -0.72 14.18
N LYS A 16 -0.36 -1.19 12.93
CA LYS A 16 0.83 -1.40 12.06
C LYS A 16 1.57 -0.09 11.79
N TRP A 17 0.83 1.00 11.56
CA TRP A 17 1.42 2.33 11.32
C TRP A 17 2.05 2.91 12.59
N GLU A 18 1.39 2.76 13.74
CA GLU A 18 1.90 3.20 15.04
C GLU A 18 3.24 2.56 15.36
N LEU A 19 3.35 1.23 15.20
CA LEU A 19 4.60 0.50 15.41
C LEU A 19 5.77 1.04 14.56
N ALA A 20 5.52 1.46 13.32
CA ALA A 20 6.57 2.04 12.49
C ALA A 20 6.82 3.52 12.80
N ALA A 21 5.78 4.27 13.20
CA ALA A 21 5.94 5.66 13.62
C ALA A 21 6.84 5.79 14.85
N GLU A 22 6.72 4.84 15.81
CA GLU A 22 7.49 4.79 17.05
C GLU A 22 8.96 4.39 16.85
N GLU A 23 9.32 3.78 15.71
CA GLU A 23 10.72 3.42 15.47
C GLU A 23 11.59 4.68 15.36
N PRO A 24 12.72 4.75 16.12
CA PRO A 24 13.53 5.96 16.25
C PRO A 24 14.46 6.21 15.05
N ARG A 25 14.10 5.72 13.86
CA ARG A 25 14.88 5.91 12.63
C ARG A 25 14.34 7.04 11.79
N ASP A 26 15.24 7.88 11.27
CA ASP A 26 14.88 8.99 10.39
C ASP A 26 14.39 8.53 9.01
N THR A 27 14.93 7.41 8.52
CA THR A 27 14.51 6.83 7.23
C THR A 27 13.46 5.75 7.46
N LYS A 28 12.26 6.00 6.96
CA LYS A 28 11.15 5.05 6.93
C LYS A 28 10.58 4.96 5.53
N LEU A 29 10.00 3.82 5.18
CA LEU A 29 9.53 3.53 3.83
C LEU A 29 8.08 3.04 3.85
N VAL A 30 7.35 3.36 2.79
CA VAL A 30 6.01 2.82 2.54
C VAL A 30 6.01 2.01 1.25
N ILE A 31 5.40 0.84 1.26
CA ILE A 31 5.20 0.04 0.06
C ILE A 31 3.70 -0.24 -0.11
N CYS A 32 3.18 0.14 -1.26
CA CYS A 32 1.89 -0.32 -1.74
C CYS A 32 2.09 -1.67 -2.41
N ASN A 33 1.62 -2.74 -1.78
CA ASN A 33 1.66 -4.09 -2.34
C ASN A 33 0.51 -4.27 -3.32
N ALA A 34 0.83 -4.27 -4.60
CA ALA A 34 -0.08 -4.56 -5.71
C ALA A 34 0.33 -5.86 -6.46
N ASP A 35 0.98 -6.78 -5.74
CA ASP A 35 1.24 -8.13 -6.24
C ASP A 35 0.04 -9.03 -6.00
N GLU A 36 -0.98 -8.90 -6.84
CA GLU A 36 -2.21 -9.69 -6.82
C GLU A 36 -2.02 -10.95 -7.68
N GLY A 37 -1.41 -11.99 -7.07
CA GLY A 37 -0.94 -13.17 -7.79
C GLY A 37 -1.95 -14.31 -7.96
N ASP A 38 -3.10 -14.27 -7.29
CA ASP A 38 -4.11 -15.32 -7.37
C ASP A 38 -4.73 -15.40 -8.78
N PRO A 39 -4.81 -16.60 -9.39
CA PRO A 39 -5.51 -16.78 -10.65
C PRO A 39 -6.97 -16.31 -10.56
N GLY A 40 -7.38 -15.42 -11.49
CA GLY A 40 -8.71 -14.84 -11.51
C GLY A 40 -8.94 -13.66 -10.55
N ALA A 41 -7.97 -13.30 -9.71
CA ALA A 41 -8.05 -12.10 -8.90
C ALA A 41 -7.76 -10.84 -9.74
N TYR A 42 -8.61 -9.80 -9.58
CA TYR A 42 -8.48 -8.53 -10.30
C TYR A 42 -8.97 -7.32 -9.47
N MET A 43 -9.00 -7.45 -8.15
CA MET A 43 -9.51 -6.44 -7.23
C MET A 43 -8.56 -5.24 -7.16
N ASP A 44 -7.29 -5.49 -6.85
CA ASP A 44 -6.25 -4.45 -6.74
C ASP A 44 -5.98 -3.82 -8.09
N ARG A 45 -5.89 -4.64 -9.14
CA ARG A 45 -5.76 -4.20 -10.53
C ARG A 45 -6.86 -3.23 -10.92
N THR A 46 -8.13 -3.56 -10.64
CA THR A 46 -9.28 -2.72 -10.99
C THR A 46 -9.19 -1.35 -10.31
N ILE A 47 -8.79 -1.30 -9.02
CA ILE A 47 -8.63 -0.03 -8.30
C ILE A 47 -7.51 0.81 -8.91
N LEU A 48 -6.35 0.20 -9.19
CA LEU A 48 -5.22 0.91 -9.78
C LEU A 48 -5.53 1.46 -11.19
N GLU A 49 -6.32 0.73 -11.98
CA GLU A 49 -6.70 1.14 -13.32
C GLU A 49 -7.85 2.16 -13.35
N SER A 50 -8.74 2.13 -12.36
CA SER A 50 -9.93 3.01 -12.33
C SER A 50 -9.79 4.24 -11.43
N ASN A 51 -9.07 4.15 -10.31
CA ASN A 51 -8.93 5.23 -9.33
C ASN A 51 -7.55 5.28 -8.69
N PRO A 52 -6.46 5.46 -9.47
CA PRO A 52 -5.09 5.47 -8.97
C PRO A 52 -4.84 6.61 -7.98
N HIS A 53 -5.47 7.77 -8.17
CA HIS A 53 -5.28 8.93 -7.29
C HIS A 53 -5.72 8.66 -5.86
N GLN A 54 -6.81 7.91 -5.66
CA GLN A 54 -7.26 7.53 -4.32
C GLN A 54 -6.23 6.63 -3.62
N VAL A 55 -5.54 5.75 -4.37
CA VAL A 55 -4.45 4.92 -3.83
C VAL A 55 -3.25 5.79 -3.47
N LEU A 56 -2.85 6.73 -4.34
CA LEU A 56 -1.76 7.68 -4.08
C LEU A 56 -2.04 8.54 -2.85
N GLU A 57 -3.25 9.05 -2.70
CA GLU A 57 -3.68 9.79 -1.50
C GLU A 57 -3.54 8.95 -0.22
N GLY A 58 -3.94 7.68 -0.27
CA GLY A 58 -3.76 6.74 0.83
C GLY A 58 -2.29 6.45 1.15
N ILE A 59 -1.43 6.37 0.14
CA ILE A 59 0.03 6.24 0.31
C ILE A 59 0.61 7.49 0.99
N ILE A 60 0.25 8.67 0.52
CA ILE A 60 0.71 9.94 1.08
C ILE A 60 0.27 10.08 2.54
N ALA A 61 -1.00 9.77 2.84
CA ALA A 61 -1.51 9.79 4.21
C ALA A 61 -0.78 8.80 5.13
N CYS A 62 -0.49 7.59 4.64
CA CYS A 62 0.32 6.60 5.36
C CYS A 62 1.74 7.13 5.62
N ALA A 63 2.40 7.64 4.59
CA ALA A 63 3.76 8.16 4.67
C ALA A 63 3.85 9.32 5.67
N TYR A 64 2.91 10.25 5.61
CA TYR A 64 2.82 11.35 6.56
C TYR A 64 2.66 10.86 8.00
N ALA A 65 1.75 9.91 8.23
CA ALA A 65 1.46 9.36 9.56
C ALA A 65 2.65 8.63 10.19
N VAL A 66 3.47 7.95 9.38
CA VAL A 66 4.62 7.18 9.90
C VAL A 66 5.94 7.94 9.83
N GLY A 67 5.97 9.13 9.21
CA GLY A 67 7.17 9.92 8.98
C GLY A 67 8.07 9.37 7.87
N ALA A 68 7.49 8.78 6.83
CA ALA A 68 8.21 8.31 5.66
C ALA A 68 8.26 9.37 4.56
N HIS A 69 9.39 9.44 3.84
CA HIS A 69 9.59 10.38 2.73
C HIS A 69 9.76 9.67 1.38
N LYS A 70 9.68 8.36 1.36
CA LYS A 70 9.75 7.55 0.14
C LYS A 70 8.70 6.45 0.18
N ALA A 71 8.01 6.27 -0.95
CA ALA A 71 7.07 5.18 -1.15
C ALA A 71 7.31 4.47 -2.48
N ILE A 72 7.00 3.18 -2.52
CA ILE A 72 7.11 2.32 -3.71
C ILE A 72 5.75 1.68 -3.97
N VAL A 73 5.28 1.76 -5.20
CA VAL A 73 4.11 0.98 -5.65
C VAL A 73 4.63 -0.25 -6.38
N TYR A 74 4.59 -1.40 -5.71
CA TYR A 74 5.03 -2.68 -6.27
C TYR A 74 3.89 -3.28 -7.09
N ILE A 75 4.02 -3.27 -8.41
CA ILE A 75 3.00 -3.78 -9.35
C ILE A 75 3.59 -4.95 -10.13
N ARG A 76 2.80 -5.98 -10.35
CA ARG A 76 3.18 -7.12 -11.21
C ARG A 76 3.45 -6.67 -12.64
N ALA A 77 4.48 -7.25 -13.27
CA ALA A 77 4.79 -7.00 -14.68
C ALA A 77 3.64 -7.40 -15.63
N GLU A 78 2.78 -8.34 -15.20
CA GLU A 78 1.60 -8.79 -15.95
C GLU A 78 0.45 -7.76 -15.98
N TYR A 79 0.57 -6.64 -15.25
CA TYR A 79 -0.41 -5.56 -15.24
C TYR A 79 0.10 -4.28 -15.92
N PRO A 80 0.48 -4.34 -17.23
CA PRO A 80 1.12 -3.20 -17.91
C PRO A 80 0.21 -1.97 -17.99
N LEU A 81 -1.12 -2.16 -18.01
CA LEU A 81 -2.07 -1.04 -17.99
C LEU A 81 -2.04 -0.34 -16.63
N ALA A 82 -2.08 -1.08 -15.52
CA ALA A 82 -1.99 -0.51 -14.18
C ALA A 82 -0.67 0.25 -13.99
N VAL A 83 0.48 -0.31 -14.43
CA VAL A 83 1.78 0.37 -14.39
C VAL A 83 1.70 1.73 -15.10
N ARG A 84 1.19 1.75 -16.34
CA ARG A 84 1.08 2.97 -17.13
C ARG A 84 0.15 4.01 -16.48
N ILE A 85 -1.00 3.57 -15.96
CA ILE A 85 -1.99 4.48 -15.35
C ILE A 85 -1.45 5.04 -14.04
N VAL A 86 -0.87 4.22 -13.16
CA VAL A 86 -0.29 4.68 -11.88
C VAL A 86 0.89 5.62 -12.13
N THR A 87 1.77 5.32 -13.09
CA THR A 87 2.86 6.21 -13.46
C THR A 87 2.35 7.57 -13.95
N ALA A 88 1.32 7.57 -14.80
CA ALA A 88 0.69 8.82 -15.26
C ALA A 88 0.07 9.60 -14.09
N ALA A 89 -0.61 8.92 -13.17
CA ALA A 89 -1.19 9.55 -11.98
C ALA A 89 -0.13 10.17 -11.06
N ILE A 90 1.02 9.51 -10.86
CA ILE A 90 2.16 10.06 -10.12
C ILE A 90 2.64 11.36 -10.78
N HIS A 91 2.88 11.35 -12.11
CA HIS A 91 3.31 12.55 -12.83
C HIS A 91 2.29 13.69 -12.74
N GLN A 92 0.99 13.39 -12.82
CA GLN A 92 -0.07 14.39 -12.64
C GLN A 92 -0.04 15.00 -11.23
N ALA A 93 0.10 14.15 -10.20
CA ALA A 93 0.19 14.60 -8.81
C ALA A 93 1.47 15.42 -8.54
N GLN A 94 2.60 15.06 -9.17
CA GLN A 94 3.83 15.85 -9.13
C GLN A 94 3.64 17.23 -9.76
N ALA A 95 3.02 17.29 -10.93
CA ALA A 95 2.75 18.55 -11.63
C ALA A 95 1.84 19.50 -10.83
N LEU A 96 0.97 18.94 -9.97
CA LEU A 96 0.09 19.70 -9.07
C LEU A 96 0.73 20.01 -7.70
N GLY A 97 1.99 19.62 -7.45
CA GLY A 97 2.67 19.81 -6.16
C GLY A 97 2.09 18.95 -5.02
N LEU A 98 1.42 17.84 -5.35
CA LEU A 98 0.88 16.89 -4.38
C LEU A 98 1.85 15.73 -4.07
N ILE A 99 2.91 15.58 -4.86
CA ILE A 99 4.04 14.69 -4.66
C ILE A 99 5.31 15.49 -4.97
N GLY A 100 6.36 15.34 -4.16
CA GLY A 100 7.63 16.04 -4.31
C GLY A 100 8.00 16.78 -3.03
N LYS A 101 8.46 18.03 -3.16
CA LYS A 101 8.94 18.87 -2.06
C LYS A 101 7.85 19.81 -1.55
N ASN A 102 7.84 20.05 -0.23
CA ASN A 102 6.97 21.04 0.41
C ASN A 102 5.49 20.90 0.01
N ILE A 103 4.94 19.70 0.07
CA ILE A 103 3.59 19.38 -0.37
C ILE A 103 2.57 20.29 0.30
N LEU A 104 1.71 20.94 -0.50
CA LEU A 104 0.69 21.89 -0.05
C LEU A 104 1.25 23.02 0.83
N GLY A 105 2.51 23.41 0.63
CA GLY A 105 3.18 24.44 1.42
C GLY A 105 3.59 24.00 2.82
N SER A 106 3.54 22.70 3.11
CA SER A 106 4.06 22.11 4.36
C SER A 106 5.55 21.83 4.26
N SER A 107 6.16 21.37 5.34
CA SER A 107 7.54 20.86 5.34
C SER A 107 7.63 19.37 4.96
N PHE A 108 6.52 18.77 4.54
CA PHE A 108 6.49 17.37 4.18
C PHE A 108 6.88 17.14 2.72
N ASP A 109 7.83 16.23 2.52
CA ASP A 109 8.30 15.78 1.23
C ASP A 109 7.95 14.32 1.04
N ILE A 110 7.60 13.91 -0.17
CA ILE A 110 7.48 12.49 -0.52
C ILE A 110 7.88 12.23 -1.96
N GLU A 111 8.64 11.18 -2.17
CA GLU A 111 8.92 10.58 -3.46
C GLU A 111 8.11 9.28 -3.61
N ILE A 112 7.44 9.10 -4.73
CA ILE A 112 6.70 7.88 -5.05
C ILE A 112 7.19 7.33 -6.38
N GLU A 113 7.61 6.06 -6.40
CA GLU A 113 8.06 5.36 -7.60
C GLU A 113 7.28 4.07 -7.83
N VAL A 114 7.19 3.64 -9.09
CA VAL A 114 6.63 2.33 -9.45
C VAL A 114 7.76 1.33 -9.61
N PHE A 115 7.64 0.19 -8.94
CA PHE A 115 8.51 -0.96 -9.12
C PHE A 115 7.72 -2.10 -9.79
N GLN A 116 8.24 -2.63 -10.88
CA GLN A 116 7.63 -3.77 -11.57
C GLN A 116 8.22 -5.08 -11.04
N GLY A 117 7.39 -5.86 -10.38
CA GLY A 117 7.75 -7.18 -9.89
C GLY A 117 7.91 -8.19 -11.04
N SER A 118 8.73 -9.21 -10.82
CA SER A 118 9.03 -10.26 -11.81
C SER A 118 7.92 -11.30 -12.01
N GLY A 119 6.73 -11.10 -11.42
CA GLY A 119 5.55 -11.94 -11.62
C GLY A 119 5.50 -13.23 -10.79
N ALA A 120 6.36 -13.41 -9.81
CA ALA A 120 6.30 -14.55 -8.93
C ALA A 120 5.21 -14.36 -7.86
N PHE A 121 4.30 -15.33 -7.73
CA PHE A 121 3.22 -15.32 -6.72
C PHE A 121 3.73 -15.08 -5.28
N VAL A 122 4.89 -15.66 -4.95
CA VAL A 122 5.49 -15.53 -3.61
C VAL A 122 5.84 -14.07 -3.25
N CYS A 123 6.02 -13.19 -4.24
CA CYS A 123 6.32 -11.77 -4.01
C CYS A 123 5.13 -10.98 -3.41
N GLY A 124 3.93 -11.57 -3.32
CA GLY A 124 2.83 -11.03 -2.53
C GLY A 124 3.08 -11.09 -1.02
N GLU A 125 3.95 -11.99 -0.54
CA GLU A 125 4.39 -12.04 0.86
C GLU A 125 5.36 -10.89 1.15
N GLU A 126 5.18 -10.21 2.30
CA GLU A 126 5.86 -8.95 2.63
C GLU A 126 7.39 -9.03 2.54
N THR A 127 8.00 -10.11 3.03
CA THR A 127 9.47 -10.25 3.05
C THR A 127 10.03 -10.68 1.70
N ALA A 128 9.30 -11.50 0.95
CA ALA A 128 9.66 -11.86 -0.42
C ALA A 128 9.57 -10.66 -1.37
N LEU A 129 8.58 -9.79 -1.17
CA LEU A 129 8.44 -8.53 -1.88
C LEU A 129 9.65 -7.60 -1.62
N ILE A 130 10.07 -7.46 -0.36
CA ILE A 130 11.27 -6.70 0.01
C ILE A 130 12.49 -7.27 -0.70
N SER A 131 12.73 -8.58 -0.62
CA SER A 131 13.85 -9.24 -1.30
C SER A 131 13.85 -8.96 -2.80
N SER A 132 12.67 -8.97 -3.44
CA SER A 132 12.50 -8.67 -4.87
C SER A 132 12.91 -7.22 -5.19
N ILE A 133 12.52 -6.24 -4.38
CA ILE A 133 12.94 -4.83 -4.57
C ILE A 133 14.45 -4.67 -4.38
N GLU A 134 15.04 -5.42 -3.46
CA GLU A 134 16.49 -5.42 -3.21
C GLU A 134 17.29 -6.12 -4.31
N GLY A 135 16.63 -6.66 -5.35
CA GLY A 135 17.28 -7.38 -6.45
C GLY A 135 17.70 -8.79 -6.08
N LEU A 136 17.21 -9.30 -4.96
CA LEU A 136 17.44 -10.66 -4.51
C LEU A 136 16.35 -11.60 -5.02
N ARG A 137 16.56 -12.91 -4.85
CA ARG A 137 15.50 -13.87 -5.11
C ARG A 137 14.31 -13.62 -4.17
N GLY A 138 13.11 -13.49 -4.72
CA GLY A 138 11.88 -13.28 -3.96
C GLY A 138 11.53 -14.51 -3.12
N MET A 139 12.15 -14.63 -1.96
CA MET A 139 11.91 -15.70 -0.99
C MET A 139 11.51 -15.11 0.35
N PRO A 140 10.53 -15.71 1.06
CA PRO A 140 10.17 -15.30 2.41
C PRO A 140 11.37 -15.41 3.37
N ILE A 141 11.48 -14.44 4.27
CA ILE A 141 12.47 -14.41 5.34
C ILE A 141 11.74 -14.65 6.66
N GLN A 142 12.39 -15.42 7.55
CA GLN A 142 11.84 -15.70 8.87
C GLN A 142 11.68 -14.43 9.71
N ARG A 143 10.53 -14.28 10.34
CA ARG A 143 10.22 -13.21 11.30
C ARG A 143 10.22 -13.72 12.73
N PRO A 144 10.60 -12.93 13.77
CA PRO A 144 11.07 -11.55 13.73
C PRO A 144 12.48 -11.37 13.18
N PRO A 145 12.94 -10.12 12.77
CA PRO A 145 12.21 -8.87 12.91
C PRO A 145 11.09 -8.70 11.86
N TYR A 146 10.02 -7.98 12.24
CA TYR A 146 8.96 -7.62 11.31
C TYR A 146 9.37 -6.42 10.45
N PRO A 147 8.86 -6.27 9.20
CA PRO A 147 9.21 -5.16 8.31
C PRO A 147 9.01 -3.77 8.94
N ALA A 148 8.00 -3.59 9.79
CA ALA A 148 7.77 -2.34 10.50
C ALA A 148 8.95 -1.89 11.38
N LYS A 149 9.84 -2.83 11.78
CA LYS A 149 11.07 -2.56 12.53
C LYS A 149 12.32 -2.61 11.65
N ARG A 150 12.38 -3.57 10.74
CA ARG A 150 13.52 -3.80 9.85
C ARG A 150 13.05 -4.45 8.54
N GLY A 151 12.74 -3.61 7.58
CA GLY A 151 12.28 -3.99 6.26
C GLY A 151 13.28 -3.64 5.15
N LEU A 152 12.82 -2.97 4.11
CA LEU A 152 13.57 -2.65 2.91
C LEU A 152 14.86 -1.88 3.24
N TRP A 153 15.99 -2.40 2.77
CA TRP A 153 17.34 -1.89 3.04
C TRP A 153 17.62 -1.70 4.54
N GLY A 154 17.02 -2.56 5.36
CA GLY A 154 17.18 -2.52 6.82
C GLY A 154 16.41 -1.40 7.53
N ASN A 155 15.56 -0.64 6.84
CA ASN A 155 14.78 0.47 7.40
C ASN A 155 13.36 0.03 7.78
N PRO A 156 12.72 0.68 8.77
CA PRO A 156 11.31 0.47 9.07
C PRO A 156 10.46 0.67 7.82
N THR A 157 9.66 -0.33 7.48
CA THR A 157 8.91 -0.36 6.24
C THR A 157 7.46 -0.77 6.50
N ILE A 158 6.52 0.09 6.11
CA ILE A 158 5.10 -0.25 6.10
C ILE A 158 4.73 -0.79 4.72
N ILE A 159 4.16 -1.98 4.72
CA ILE A 159 3.63 -2.63 3.51
C ILE A 159 2.13 -2.76 3.68
N ASN A 160 1.36 -2.13 2.81
CA ASN A 160 -0.10 -2.22 2.78
C ASN A 160 -0.59 -2.61 1.38
N ASN A 161 -1.63 -3.43 1.35
CA ASN A 161 -2.33 -3.78 0.11
C ASN A 161 -3.06 -2.56 -0.49
N VAL A 162 -3.27 -2.55 -1.81
CA VAL A 162 -3.97 -1.49 -2.56
C VAL A 162 -5.32 -1.12 -1.96
N LYS A 163 -6.18 -2.12 -1.66
CA LYS A 163 -7.53 -1.91 -1.08
C LYS A 163 -7.46 -1.25 0.30
N THR A 164 -6.43 -1.59 1.07
CA THR A 164 -6.20 -0.98 2.40
C THR A 164 -5.91 0.51 2.25
N LEU A 165 -4.96 0.87 1.36
CA LEU A 165 -4.59 2.27 1.12
C LEU A 165 -5.73 3.05 0.49
N ALA A 166 -6.44 2.48 -0.49
CA ALA A 166 -7.62 3.11 -1.09
C ALA A 166 -8.76 3.36 -0.10
N SER A 167 -8.80 2.63 1.03
CA SER A 167 -9.80 2.85 2.08
C SER A 167 -9.48 4.04 3.00
N VAL A 168 -8.23 4.50 3.02
CA VAL A 168 -7.80 5.57 3.93
C VAL A 168 -8.42 6.93 3.61
N PRO A 169 -8.40 7.44 2.36
CA PRO A 169 -8.95 8.76 2.05
C PRO A 169 -10.44 8.92 2.41
N PRO A 170 -11.36 7.98 2.09
CA PRO A 170 -12.74 8.07 2.53
C PRO A 170 -12.90 8.12 4.05
N ILE A 171 -12.04 7.40 4.79
CA ILE A 171 -12.05 7.42 6.26
C ILE A 171 -11.64 8.80 6.78
N LEU A 172 -10.59 9.38 6.23
CA LEU A 172 -10.13 10.71 6.61
C LEU A 172 -11.18 11.78 6.31
N LYS A 173 -11.82 11.68 5.15
CA LYS A 173 -12.85 12.63 4.71
C LYS A 173 -14.13 12.56 5.54
N ASN A 174 -14.63 11.36 5.86
CA ASN A 174 -15.95 11.16 6.48
C ASN A 174 -15.86 10.84 7.98
N GLY A 175 -14.67 10.54 8.49
CA GLY A 175 -14.39 10.25 9.89
C GLY A 175 -14.53 8.76 10.25
N ALA A 176 -13.90 8.43 11.38
CA ALA A 176 -13.86 7.06 11.90
C ALA A 176 -15.23 6.50 12.27
N ALA A 177 -16.13 7.36 12.80
CA ALA A 177 -17.49 6.95 13.19
C ALA A 177 -18.31 6.52 11.97
N TRP A 178 -18.22 7.26 10.86
CA TRP A 178 -18.86 6.89 9.60
C TRP A 178 -18.40 5.50 9.12
N TYR A 179 -17.10 5.25 9.14
CA TYR A 179 -16.56 3.97 8.68
C TYR A 179 -17.02 2.78 9.53
N LYS A 180 -17.15 2.98 10.85
CA LYS A 180 -17.62 1.95 11.81
C LYS A 180 -19.09 1.58 11.64
N GLN A 181 -19.89 2.41 10.98
CA GLN A 181 -21.31 2.11 10.71
C GLN A 181 -21.47 1.11 9.56
N ILE A 182 -20.41 0.84 8.79
CA ILE A 182 -20.41 -0.07 7.64
C ILE A 182 -19.73 -1.37 8.07
N GLY A 183 -20.32 -2.52 7.74
CA GLY A 183 -19.75 -3.83 8.06
C GLY A 183 -20.18 -4.35 9.42
N THR A 184 -19.28 -5.02 10.12
CA THR A 184 -19.56 -5.62 11.45
C THR A 184 -18.70 -4.96 12.52
N GLU A 185 -19.06 -5.16 13.78
CA GLU A 185 -18.33 -4.64 14.94
C GLU A 185 -16.83 -5.00 14.90
N ASN A 186 -16.52 -6.24 14.54
CA ASN A 186 -15.14 -6.76 14.52
C ASN A 186 -14.43 -6.56 13.19
N SER A 187 -15.15 -6.18 12.12
CA SER A 187 -14.60 -5.93 10.79
C SER A 187 -15.37 -4.80 10.11
N PRO A 188 -15.13 -3.55 10.51
CA PRO A 188 -15.78 -2.40 9.91
C PRO A 188 -15.33 -2.12 8.49
N GLY A 189 -16.17 -1.40 7.75
CA GLY A 189 -15.96 -1.01 6.37
C GLY A 189 -16.36 -2.07 5.37
N THR A 190 -15.94 -1.85 4.12
CA THR A 190 -16.20 -2.73 2.98
C THR A 190 -14.99 -3.60 2.64
N ALA A 191 -15.23 -4.70 1.94
CA ALA A 191 -14.21 -5.51 1.31
C ALA A 191 -14.64 -5.88 -0.11
N ILE A 192 -13.70 -5.94 -1.02
CA ILE A 192 -13.92 -6.33 -2.42
C ILE A 192 -13.39 -7.76 -2.58
N PHE A 193 -14.18 -8.58 -3.26
CA PHE A 193 -13.83 -9.95 -3.59
C PHE A 193 -13.99 -10.20 -5.09
N SER A 194 -13.07 -10.96 -5.68
CA SER A 194 -13.25 -11.53 -7.01
C SER A 194 -13.97 -12.87 -6.86
N VAL A 195 -15.08 -13.03 -7.57
CA VAL A 195 -15.82 -14.30 -7.63
C VAL A 195 -15.67 -14.82 -9.06
N VAL A 196 -15.06 -15.97 -9.22
CA VAL A 196 -14.71 -16.56 -10.52
C VAL A 196 -15.02 -18.05 -10.54
N GLY A 197 -15.18 -18.63 -11.74
CA GLY A 197 -15.55 -20.05 -11.94
C GLY A 197 -16.99 -20.21 -12.40
N ASP A 198 -17.57 -21.38 -12.16
CA ASP A 198 -18.99 -21.68 -12.47
C ASP A 198 -19.92 -20.98 -11.47
N VAL A 199 -20.02 -19.67 -11.61
CA VAL A 199 -20.92 -18.83 -10.81
C VAL A 199 -22.10 -18.39 -11.67
N THR A 200 -23.32 -18.54 -11.15
CA THR A 200 -24.57 -18.09 -11.78
C THR A 200 -25.09 -16.85 -11.09
#